data_d590321de9b9f3f9342f56ac6616a357
#
_entry.id   d590321de9b9f3f9342f56ac6616a357
#
_cell.length_a   1.000
_cell.length_b   1.000
_cell.length_c   1.000
_cell.angle_alpha   90.00
_cell.angle_beta   90.00
_cell.angle_gamma   90.00
#
_symmetry.space_group_name_H-M   'P 1'
#
loop_
_entity.id
_entity.type
_entity.pdbx_description
1 polymer ?
#
loop_
_entity_poly.entity_id
_entity_poly.type
_entity_poly.pdbx_seq_one_letter_code
_entity_poly.pdbx_strand_id
1 'polypeptide(L)'
;MFDKIRILVGYDASSQSKKALKEAIVIAKHFSGFIKVVNVYEKGKEKEAETTIIEAKQILEKEDLTHDVSLVLGSNPAKALGIIAKQENFGLIVIGRRGLGSKMSFLLGSVSKQVVVNAYCNVLVVK
;
A
#
# COMPACT_ATOMS: atom_id res chain seq x y z
N MET A 1 -15.18 1.69 23.43
CA MET A 1 -15.16 1.14 22.06
C MET A 1 -13.93 1.63 21.33
N PHE A 2 -13.21 0.76 20.68
CA PHE A 2 -12.00 1.12 19.94
C PHE A 2 -12.34 1.33 18.47
N ASP A 3 -11.73 2.34 17.87
CA ASP A 3 -11.85 2.55 16.45
C ASP A 3 -11.18 1.39 15.70
N LYS A 4 -11.73 1.05 14.54
CA LYS A 4 -11.14 0.03 13.68
C LYS A 4 -9.86 0.58 13.07
N ILE A 5 -8.84 -0.27 12.96
CA ILE A 5 -7.60 0.13 12.31
C ILE A 5 -7.85 0.40 10.83
N ARG A 6 -7.28 1.49 10.33
CA ARG A 6 -7.34 1.87 8.93
C ARG A 6 -5.94 1.71 8.34
N ILE A 7 -5.82 0.84 7.34
CA ILE A 7 -4.55 0.45 6.76
C ILE A 7 -4.47 0.90 5.30
N LEU A 8 -3.41 1.62 4.96
CA LEU A 8 -3.13 2.05 3.60
C LEU A 8 -2.00 1.20 3.03
N VAL A 9 -2.20 0.62 1.86
CA VAL A 9 -1.20 -0.24 1.21
C VAL A 9 -0.81 0.38 -0.12
N GLY A 10 0.48 0.59 -0.33
CA GLY A 10 1.04 0.95 -1.63
C GLY A 10 1.29 -0.32 -2.44
N TYR A 11 0.77 -0.39 -3.65
CA TYR A 11 0.76 -1.63 -4.43
C TYR A 11 1.15 -1.37 -5.89
N ASP A 12 2.15 -2.09 -6.38
CA ASP A 12 2.61 -2.00 -7.77
C ASP A 12 2.68 -3.37 -8.46
N ALA A 13 2.03 -4.39 -7.88
CA ALA A 13 2.03 -5.78 -8.34
C ALA A 13 3.38 -6.48 -8.26
N SER A 14 4.41 -5.84 -7.69
CA SER A 14 5.68 -6.51 -7.43
C SER A 14 5.50 -7.61 -6.38
N SER A 15 6.44 -8.55 -6.34
CA SER A 15 6.41 -9.61 -5.32
C SER A 15 6.46 -9.03 -3.91
N GLN A 16 7.18 -7.93 -3.72
CA GLN A 16 7.28 -7.24 -2.43
C GLN A 16 5.95 -6.59 -2.04
N SER A 17 5.29 -5.91 -2.97
CA SER A 17 3.99 -5.30 -2.67
C SER A 17 2.90 -6.34 -2.46
N LYS A 18 2.98 -7.50 -3.11
CA LYS A 18 2.07 -8.61 -2.85
C LYS A 18 2.23 -9.15 -1.44
N LYS A 19 3.46 -9.28 -0.96
CA LYS A 19 3.73 -9.66 0.44
C LYS A 19 3.18 -8.62 1.41
N ALA A 20 3.36 -7.35 1.09
CA ALA A 20 2.82 -6.26 1.90
C ALA A 20 1.30 -6.34 2.01
N LEU A 21 0.62 -6.57 0.89
CA LEU A 21 -0.83 -6.70 0.87
C LEU A 21 -1.29 -7.89 1.72
N LYS A 22 -0.61 -9.02 1.62
CA LYS A 22 -0.94 -10.21 2.43
C LYS A 22 -0.80 -9.93 3.92
N GLU A 23 0.28 -9.26 4.33
CA GLU A 23 0.47 -8.87 5.74
C GLU A 23 -0.61 -7.91 6.22
N ALA A 24 -0.96 -6.94 5.39
CA ALA A 24 -2.03 -5.99 5.71
C ALA A 24 -3.37 -6.71 5.91
N ILE A 25 -3.65 -7.71 5.07
CA ILE A 25 -4.87 -8.51 5.19
C ILE A 25 -4.89 -9.27 6.53
N VAL A 26 -3.77 -9.88 6.92
CA VAL A 26 -3.67 -10.58 8.21
C VAL A 26 -3.98 -9.63 9.36
N ILE A 27 -3.37 -8.45 9.35
CA ILE A 27 -3.57 -7.44 10.40
C ILE A 27 -5.03 -6.99 10.42
N ALA A 28 -5.61 -6.67 9.26
CA ALA A 28 -6.98 -6.20 9.16
C ALA A 28 -7.97 -7.25 9.68
N LYS A 29 -7.74 -8.51 9.37
CA LYS A 29 -8.64 -9.59 9.83
C LYS A 29 -8.58 -9.75 11.35
N HIS A 30 -7.39 -9.60 11.95
CA HIS A 30 -7.23 -9.69 13.40
C HIS A 30 -7.92 -8.57 14.15
N PHE A 31 -7.94 -7.37 13.57
CA PHE A 31 -8.44 -6.16 14.23
C PHE A 31 -9.72 -5.62 13.60
N SER A 32 -10.37 -6.41 12.75
CA SER A 32 -11.58 -5.97 12.02
C SER A 32 -11.37 -4.64 11.30
N GLY A 33 -10.21 -4.51 10.66
CA GLY A 33 -9.78 -3.25 10.08
C GLY A 33 -10.30 -3.01 8.66
N PHE A 34 -9.98 -1.83 8.15
CA PHE A 34 -10.27 -1.41 6.78
C PHE A 34 -8.96 -1.28 6.01
N ILE A 35 -8.92 -1.81 4.79
CA ILE A 35 -7.76 -1.67 3.90
C ILE A 35 -8.11 -0.82 2.69
N LYS A 36 -7.27 0.17 2.40
CA LYS A 36 -7.28 0.85 1.12
C LYS A 36 -5.98 0.56 0.39
N VAL A 37 -6.08 0.04 -0.83
CA VAL A 37 -4.91 -0.19 -1.69
C VAL A 37 -4.83 0.93 -2.71
N VAL A 38 -3.64 1.50 -2.84
CA VAL A 38 -3.37 2.60 -3.77
C VAL A 38 -2.24 2.20 -4.71
N ASN A 39 -2.47 2.41 -5.99
CA ASN A 39 -1.41 2.40 -7.00
C ASN A 39 -1.21 3.82 -7.49
N VAL A 40 0.02 4.30 -7.40
CA VAL A 40 0.41 5.62 -7.92
C VAL A 40 1.06 5.39 -9.28
N TYR A 41 0.53 6.00 -10.32
CA TYR A 41 1.01 5.78 -11.68
C TYR A 41 1.32 7.09 -12.39
N GLU A 42 2.25 7.04 -13.32
CA GLU A 42 2.62 8.19 -14.13
C GLU A 42 1.74 8.28 -15.38
N LYS A 43 1.63 9.49 -15.91
CA LYS A 43 0.89 9.75 -17.15
C LYS A 43 1.39 8.82 -18.26
N GLY A 44 0.46 8.21 -18.99
CA GLY A 44 0.79 7.25 -20.05
C GLY A 44 0.80 5.80 -19.60
N LYS A 45 0.68 5.56 -18.30
CA LYS A 45 0.70 4.21 -17.71
C LYS A 45 -0.65 3.76 -17.19
N GLU A 46 -1.73 4.39 -17.67
CA GLU A 46 -3.08 4.13 -17.15
C GLU A 46 -3.51 2.69 -17.30
N LYS A 47 -3.19 2.05 -18.43
CA LYS A 47 -3.59 0.65 -18.67
C LYS A 47 -2.90 -0.31 -17.72
N GLU A 48 -1.60 -0.14 -17.50
CA GLU A 48 -0.85 -0.95 -16.55
C GLU A 48 -1.38 -0.73 -15.13
N ALA A 49 -1.70 0.51 -14.79
CA ALA A 49 -2.24 0.85 -13.48
C ALA A 49 -3.60 0.19 -13.25
N GLU A 50 -4.47 0.21 -14.25
CA GLU A 50 -5.78 -0.45 -14.16
C GLU A 50 -5.64 -1.94 -13.94
N THR A 51 -4.75 -2.60 -14.67
CA THR A 51 -4.48 -4.04 -14.50
C THR A 51 -3.97 -4.32 -13.09
N THR A 52 -3.05 -3.50 -12.61
CA THR A 52 -2.47 -3.63 -11.27
C THR A 52 -3.55 -3.51 -10.19
N ILE A 53 -4.42 -2.51 -10.29
CA ILE A 53 -5.42 -2.28 -9.26
C ILE A 53 -6.54 -3.32 -9.30
N ILE A 54 -6.88 -3.83 -10.45
CA ILE A 54 -7.85 -4.92 -10.60
C ILE A 54 -7.33 -6.17 -9.90
N GLU A 55 -6.04 -6.47 -10.05
CA GLU A 55 -5.41 -7.60 -9.37
C GLU A 55 -5.53 -7.46 -7.86
N ALA A 56 -5.22 -6.30 -7.32
CA ALA A 56 -5.34 -6.04 -5.88
C ALA A 56 -6.79 -6.20 -5.41
N LYS A 57 -7.73 -5.68 -6.19
CA LYS A 57 -9.15 -5.79 -5.88
C LYS A 57 -9.60 -7.25 -5.83
N GLN A 58 -9.16 -8.06 -6.79
CA GLN A 58 -9.49 -9.49 -6.81
C GLN A 58 -8.94 -10.22 -5.58
N ILE A 59 -7.74 -9.88 -5.15
CA ILE A 59 -7.16 -10.44 -3.93
C ILE A 59 -8.03 -10.07 -2.72
N LEU A 60 -8.42 -8.82 -2.61
CA LEU A 60 -9.22 -8.33 -1.47
C LEU A 60 -10.63 -8.88 -1.47
N GLU A 61 -11.25 -9.07 -2.63
CA GLU A 61 -12.62 -9.58 -2.73
C GLU A 61 -12.78 -11.02 -2.23
N LYS A 62 -11.68 -11.77 -2.16
CA LYS A 62 -11.68 -13.11 -1.59
C LYS A 62 -11.64 -13.12 -0.08
N GLU A 63 -11.40 -11.97 0.53
CA GLU A 63 -11.30 -11.83 1.98
C GLU A 63 -12.56 -11.18 2.53
N ASP A 64 -12.93 -11.58 3.73
CA ASP A 64 -14.10 -11.03 4.41
C ASP A 64 -13.66 -9.80 5.24
N LEU A 65 -13.44 -8.68 4.55
CA LEU A 65 -13.07 -7.43 5.20
C LEU A 65 -13.48 -6.23 4.35
N THR A 66 -13.65 -5.09 5.02
CA THR A 66 -13.98 -3.83 4.35
C THR A 66 -12.74 -3.32 3.61
N HIS A 67 -12.90 -2.97 2.36
CA HIS A 67 -11.75 -2.53 1.56
C HIS A 67 -12.15 -1.53 0.47
N ASP A 68 -11.15 -0.87 -0.06
CA ASP A 68 -11.27 0.02 -1.20
C ASP A 68 -9.96 -0.02 -2.00
N VAL A 69 -10.04 0.31 -3.28
CA VAL A 69 -8.86 0.41 -4.14
C VAL A 69 -8.94 1.73 -4.91
N SER A 70 -7.78 2.32 -5.19
CA SER A 70 -7.73 3.62 -5.84
C SER A 70 -6.49 3.77 -6.71
N LEU A 71 -6.67 4.43 -7.85
CA LEU A 71 -5.56 4.85 -8.71
C LEU A 71 -5.28 6.32 -8.44
N VAL A 72 -4.00 6.67 -8.36
CA VAL A 72 -3.57 8.05 -8.13
C VAL A 72 -2.54 8.41 -9.19
N LEU A 73 -2.83 9.44 -9.99
CA LEU A 73 -1.88 9.96 -10.96
C LEU A 73 -0.82 10.78 -10.24
N GLY A 74 0.44 10.46 -10.44
CA GLY A 74 1.53 11.20 -9.84
C GLY A 74 2.88 10.54 -10.10
N SER A 75 3.94 11.28 -9.79
CA SER A 75 5.31 10.82 -9.99
C SER A 75 6.05 10.48 -8.69
N ASN A 76 5.41 10.73 -7.55
CA ASN A 76 6.04 10.51 -6.24
C ASN A 76 5.12 9.66 -5.36
N PRO A 77 5.27 8.33 -5.40
CA PRO A 77 4.41 7.45 -4.61
C PRO A 77 4.47 7.69 -3.11
N ALA A 78 5.65 7.97 -2.56
CA ALA A 78 5.80 8.20 -1.13
C ALA A 78 5.01 9.43 -0.68
N LYS A 79 5.08 10.51 -1.46
CA LYS A 79 4.34 11.74 -1.17
C LYS A 79 2.84 11.50 -1.25
N ALA A 80 2.38 10.81 -2.29
CA ALA A 80 0.96 10.51 -2.48
C ALA A 80 0.41 9.69 -1.30
N LEU A 81 1.13 8.64 -0.90
CA LEU A 81 0.73 7.82 0.24
C LEU A 81 0.67 8.63 1.53
N GLY A 82 1.65 9.49 1.76
CA GLY A 82 1.68 10.35 2.94
C GLY A 82 0.48 11.30 3.00
N ILE A 83 0.14 11.91 1.88
CA ILE A 83 -1.01 12.82 1.79
C ILE A 83 -2.32 12.08 2.06
N ILE A 84 -2.52 10.93 1.43
CA ILE A 84 -3.72 10.12 1.62
C ILE A 84 -3.84 9.67 3.07
N ALA A 85 -2.75 9.18 3.64
CA ALA A 85 -2.76 8.71 5.04
C ALA A 85 -3.19 9.83 6.00
N LYS A 86 -2.69 11.04 5.78
CA LYS A 86 -3.05 12.19 6.61
C LYS A 86 -4.49 12.63 6.39
N GLN A 87 -4.90 12.80 5.14
CA GLN A 87 -6.23 13.30 4.81
C GLN A 87 -7.35 12.34 5.19
N GLU A 88 -7.10 11.03 5.07
CA GLU A 88 -8.12 10.03 5.32
C GLU A 88 -7.91 9.29 6.64
N ASN A 89 -7.02 9.79 7.49
CA ASN A 89 -6.80 9.27 8.86
C ASN A 89 -6.42 7.79 8.90
N PHE A 90 -5.46 7.40 8.09
CA PHE A 90 -4.91 6.05 8.19
C PHE A 90 -3.92 5.97 9.35
N GLY A 91 -4.04 4.92 10.15
CA GLY A 91 -3.16 4.69 11.29
C GLY A 91 -1.95 3.83 10.98
N LEU A 92 -1.94 3.18 9.81
CA LEU A 92 -0.85 2.30 9.42
C LEU A 92 -0.70 2.34 7.91
N ILE A 93 0.54 2.53 7.45
CA ILE A 93 0.90 2.33 6.04
C ILE A 93 1.70 1.03 5.96
N VAL A 94 1.33 0.14 5.03
CA VAL A 94 2.05 -1.12 4.80
C VAL A 94 2.61 -1.09 3.38
N ILE A 95 3.91 -1.28 3.27
CA ILE A 95 4.62 -1.25 1.98
C ILE A 95 5.64 -2.35 1.93
N GLY A 96 5.98 -2.77 0.72
CA GLY A 96 7.09 -3.69 0.51
C GLY A 96 8.42 -2.97 0.72
N ARG A 97 9.43 -3.71 1.09
CA ARG A 97 10.76 -3.14 1.30
C ARG A 97 11.33 -2.54 0.01
N ARG A 98 11.05 -3.17 -1.14
CA ARG A 98 11.55 -2.74 -2.44
C ARG A 98 10.55 -3.12 -3.53
N GLY A 99 10.60 -2.39 -4.65
CA GLY A 99 9.82 -2.72 -5.83
C GLY A 99 10.50 -3.75 -6.73
N LEU A 100 9.95 -3.92 -7.93
CA LEU A 100 10.48 -4.84 -8.93
C LEU A 100 11.91 -4.50 -9.31
N GLY A 101 12.69 -5.53 -9.62
CA GLY A 101 14.05 -5.37 -10.14
C GLY A 101 15.11 -5.10 -9.10
N SER A 102 14.74 -5.05 -7.84
CA SER A 102 15.70 -4.84 -6.78
C SER A 102 16.52 -6.08 -6.50
N LYS A 103 17.84 -5.93 -6.49
CA LYS A 103 18.76 -7.01 -6.19
C LYS A 103 19.41 -6.89 -4.81
N MET A 104 19.25 -5.74 -4.17
CA MET A 104 19.88 -5.45 -2.87
C MET A 104 18.88 -5.75 -1.75
N SER A 105 18.80 -7.01 -1.36
CA SER A 105 17.75 -7.50 -0.46
C SER A 105 17.79 -6.92 0.95
N PHE A 106 18.92 -6.37 1.37
CA PHE A 106 19.07 -5.80 2.71
C PHE A 106 18.85 -4.28 2.77
N LEU A 107 18.67 -3.62 1.61
CA LEU A 107 18.46 -2.18 1.57
C LEU A 107 16.99 -1.85 1.33
N LEU A 108 16.53 -0.74 1.91
CA LEU A 108 15.22 -0.19 1.59
C LEU A 108 15.27 0.49 0.23
N GLY A 109 14.20 0.35 -0.56
CA GLY A 109 14.03 1.11 -1.78
C GLY A 109 13.81 2.59 -1.48
N SER A 110 13.96 3.44 -2.49
CA SER A 110 13.81 4.89 -2.31
C SER A 110 12.42 5.28 -1.82
N VAL A 111 11.37 4.67 -2.37
CA VAL A 111 9.99 4.94 -1.94
C VAL A 111 9.80 4.53 -0.49
N SER A 112 10.27 3.34 -0.10
CA SER A 112 10.14 2.85 1.26
C SER A 112 10.83 3.76 2.27
N LYS A 113 12.05 4.22 1.95
CA LYS A 113 12.78 5.17 2.80
C LYS A 113 12.01 6.46 2.98
N GLN A 114 11.46 7.02 1.91
CA GLN A 114 10.73 8.28 1.97
C GLN A 114 9.44 8.14 2.77
N VAL A 115 8.73 7.03 2.61
CA VAL A 115 7.51 6.77 3.39
C VAL A 115 7.85 6.70 4.89
N VAL A 116 8.86 5.93 5.25
CA VAL A 116 9.27 5.76 6.66
C VAL A 116 9.64 7.11 7.28
N VAL A 117 10.41 7.93 6.57
CA VAL A 117 10.90 9.21 7.10
C VAL A 117 9.78 10.24 7.22
N ASN A 118 8.86 10.28 6.26
CA ASN A 118 7.89 11.37 6.14
C ASN A 118 6.47 11.07 6.60
N ALA A 119 6.14 9.83 6.92
CA ALA A 119 4.79 9.45 7.32
C ALA A 119 4.42 10.04 8.69
N TYR A 120 3.15 10.43 8.83
CA TYR A 120 2.59 10.89 10.10
C TYR A 120 2.06 9.75 10.96
N CYS A 121 2.02 8.54 10.44
CA CYS A 121 1.50 7.36 11.13
C CYS A 121 2.56 6.26 11.13
N ASN A 122 2.23 5.16 11.76
CA ASN A 122 3.10 3.99 11.77
C ASN A 122 3.26 3.42 10.37
N VAL A 123 4.43 2.88 10.09
CA VAL A 123 4.74 2.26 8.80
C VAL A 123 5.29 0.87 9.05
N LEU A 124 4.69 -0.12 8.41
CA LEU A 124 5.20 -1.48 8.39
C LEU A 124 5.85 -1.74 7.04
N VAL A 125 7.12 -2.05 7.05
CA VAL A 125 7.88 -2.40 5.85
C VAL A 125 8.02 -3.92 5.82
N VAL A 126 7.47 -4.53 4.78
CA VAL A 126 7.44 -6.00 4.65
C VAL A 126 8.62 -6.45 3.79
N LYS A 127 9.39 -7.39 4.32
CA LYS A 127 10.56 -7.92 3.60
C LYS A 127 10.11 -8.89 2.48
#